data_f3464ff93a069ab84d1169623dbb0dc2
#
_entry.id   f3464ff93a069ab84d1169623dbb0dc2
#
_cell.length_a   1.000
_cell.length_b   1.000
_cell.length_c   1.000
_cell.angle_alpha   90.00
_cell.angle_beta   90.00
_cell.angle_gamma   90.00
#
_symmetry.space_group_name_H-M   'P 1'
#
loop_
_entity.id
_entity.type
_entity.pdbx_description
1 polymer ?
#
loop_
_entity_poly.entity_id
_entity_poly.type
_entity_poly.pdbx_seq_one_letter_code
_entity_poly.pdbx_strand_id
1 'polypeptide(L)'
;MSNLDRIAKQHGTDKSSEIHNYCVKYEKYLPFNRYDELNILEIGVLNGKSLKTWKDYFYRSKILGIDINPDCKQYEEENIRVEIGSQYDANFLSNISKMYGPFDLIIDDGSHMNSHVNFSFECLFDHVKSGGIYVVEDCGTAYWPEYEGGYLKPDTSIENFKSLVDDVNFRGLMNYNKPNVHARREDWLIENSHNVSMCRIDIESINFLNGIIIITKR
;
A
#
# COMPACT_ATOMS: atom_id res chain seq x y z
N MET A 1 19.37 -13.15 -10.15
CA MET A 1 18.43 -12.11 -10.62
C MET A 1 17.05 -12.65 -10.34
N SER A 2 16.21 -11.90 -9.67
CA SER A 2 14.84 -12.30 -9.37
C SER A 2 13.99 -12.36 -10.64
N ASN A 3 12.92 -13.15 -10.65
CA ASN A 3 12.03 -13.23 -11.81
C ASN A 3 11.30 -11.91 -12.07
N LEU A 4 10.86 -11.24 -10.99
CA LEU A 4 10.18 -9.95 -11.08
C LEU A 4 11.14 -8.89 -11.64
N ASP A 5 12.37 -8.82 -11.13
CA ASP A 5 13.39 -7.88 -11.61
C ASP A 5 13.71 -8.07 -13.10
N ARG A 6 13.79 -9.32 -13.57
CA ARG A 6 13.99 -9.60 -15.00
C ARG A 6 12.83 -9.07 -15.86
N ILE A 7 11.59 -9.29 -15.44
CA ILE A 7 10.39 -8.79 -16.14
C ILE A 7 10.33 -7.26 -16.08
N ALA A 8 10.62 -6.66 -14.92
CA ALA A 8 10.68 -5.23 -14.74
C ALA A 8 11.68 -4.55 -15.68
N LYS A 9 12.87 -5.15 -15.85
CA LYS A 9 13.87 -4.68 -16.84
C LYS A 9 13.38 -4.79 -18.27
N GLN A 10 12.68 -5.86 -18.62
CA GLN A 10 12.10 -6.03 -19.95
C GLN A 10 11.08 -4.94 -20.30
N HIS A 11 10.26 -4.52 -19.33
CA HIS A 11 9.32 -3.42 -19.49
C HIS A 11 9.97 -2.05 -19.30
N GLY A 12 11.15 -1.98 -18.66
CA GLY A 12 11.87 -0.74 -18.40
C GLY A 12 11.22 0.12 -17.32
N THR A 13 10.59 -0.51 -16.32
CA THR A 13 10.11 0.21 -15.12
C THR A 13 11.27 0.51 -14.18
N ASP A 14 11.19 1.65 -13.51
CA ASP A 14 12.15 2.13 -12.51
C ASP A 14 12.18 1.28 -11.22
N LYS A 15 11.14 0.47 -10.98
CA LYS A 15 11.10 -0.49 -9.88
C LYS A 15 12.18 -1.59 -9.97
N SER A 16 12.83 -1.72 -11.14
CA SER A 16 13.90 -2.68 -11.38
C SER A 16 15.17 -2.37 -10.57
N SER A 17 16.10 -3.35 -10.52
CA SER A 17 17.40 -3.18 -9.85
C SER A 17 18.33 -2.19 -10.55
N GLU A 18 17.95 -1.68 -11.71
CA GLU A 18 18.70 -0.64 -12.43
C GLU A 18 18.47 0.77 -11.84
N ILE A 19 17.36 1.00 -11.16
CA ILE A 19 17.01 2.30 -10.59
C ILE A 19 16.71 2.16 -9.09
N HIS A 20 15.48 1.77 -8.70
CA HIS A 20 15.06 1.76 -7.28
C HIS A 20 15.28 0.44 -6.56
N ASN A 21 15.49 -0.65 -7.31
CA ASN A 21 15.68 -2.00 -6.77
C ASN A 21 14.52 -2.47 -5.87
N TYR A 22 13.27 -2.09 -6.20
CA TYR A 22 12.09 -2.50 -5.44
C TYR A 22 11.70 -3.95 -5.72
N CYS A 23 11.93 -4.45 -6.94
CA CYS A 23 11.53 -5.80 -7.33
C CYS A 23 12.09 -6.90 -6.42
N VAL A 24 13.33 -6.76 -5.94
CA VAL A 24 13.93 -7.71 -4.99
C VAL A 24 13.24 -7.68 -3.63
N LYS A 25 12.79 -6.49 -3.20
CA LYS A 25 12.05 -6.32 -1.95
C LYS A 25 10.65 -6.92 -2.09
N TYR A 26 9.97 -6.67 -3.20
CA TYR A 26 8.67 -7.27 -3.50
C TYR A 26 8.72 -8.80 -3.46
N GLU A 27 9.65 -9.44 -4.18
CA GLU A 27 9.76 -10.91 -4.16
C GLU A 27 10.08 -11.49 -2.78
N LYS A 28 10.74 -10.73 -1.91
CA LYS A 28 11.07 -11.18 -0.56
C LYS A 28 9.89 -11.06 0.41
N TYR A 29 9.08 -10.02 0.27
CA TYR A 29 8.09 -9.64 1.28
C TYR A 29 6.64 -9.89 0.87
N LEU A 30 6.33 -10.03 -0.43
CA LEU A 30 5.00 -10.42 -0.87
C LEU A 30 4.78 -11.92 -0.60
N PRO A 31 3.65 -12.29 0.06
CA PRO A 31 3.36 -13.69 0.37
C PRO A 31 2.75 -14.46 -0.81
N PHE A 32 2.66 -13.85 -1.99
CA PHE A 32 1.93 -14.36 -3.14
C PHE A 32 2.81 -15.17 -4.08
N ASN A 33 2.21 -16.22 -4.65
CA ASN A 33 2.81 -16.98 -5.75
C ASN A 33 2.43 -16.36 -7.10
N ARG A 34 3.29 -16.55 -8.10
CA ARG A 34 3.08 -16.04 -9.46
C ARG A 34 1.81 -16.57 -10.15
N TYR A 35 1.26 -17.67 -9.66
CA TYR A 35 0.07 -18.33 -10.19
C TYR A 35 -1.21 -17.98 -9.43
N ASP A 36 -1.12 -17.19 -8.36
CA ASP A 36 -2.27 -16.76 -7.59
C ASP A 36 -3.14 -15.82 -8.43
N GLU A 37 -4.45 -15.89 -8.22
CA GLU A 37 -5.42 -14.98 -8.83
C GLU A 37 -5.59 -13.76 -7.94
N LEU A 38 -4.74 -12.76 -8.14
CA LEU A 38 -4.72 -11.56 -7.33
C LEU A 38 -5.58 -10.44 -7.96
N ASN A 39 -6.10 -9.60 -7.09
CA ASN A 39 -6.70 -8.32 -7.43
C ASN A 39 -5.77 -7.22 -6.96
N ILE A 40 -5.09 -6.55 -7.89
CA ILE A 40 -4.01 -5.59 -7.63
C ILE A 40 -4.47 -4.19 -8.00
N LEU A 41 -4.28 -3.23 -7.09
CA LEU A 41 -4.44 -1.80 -7.35
C LEU A 41 -3.08 -1.12 -7.31
N GLU A 42 -2.76 -0.34 -8.33
CA GLU A 42 -1.61 0.58 -8.33
C GLU A 42 -2.10 2.02 -8.52
N ILE A 43 -1.70 2.90 -7.61
CA ILE A 43 -1.89 4.34 -7.68
C ILE A 43 -0.66 4.91 -8.37
N GLY A 44 -0.86 5.62 -9.50
CA GLY A 44 0.21 6.10 -10.36
C GLY A 44 0.48 5.12 -11.50
N VAL A 45 0.00 5.46 -12.70
CA VAL A 45 0.16 4.63 -13.92
C VAL A 45 1.34 5.11 -14.75
N LEU A 46 1.52 6.43 -14.83
CA LEU A 46 2.56 7.12 -15.58
C LEU A 46 2.64 6.64 -17.05
N ASN A 47 3.45 5.63 -17.33
CA ASN A 47 3.69 5.07 -18.66
C ASN A 47 3.25 3.59 -18.78
N GLY A 48 2.55 3.06 -17.79
CA GLY A 48 1.98 1.70 -17.76
C GLY A 48 2.99 0.56 -17.66
N LYS A 49 4.28 0.85 -17.51
CA LYS A 49 5.33 -0.18 -17.49
C LYS A 49 5.25 -1.08 -16.26
N SER A 50 4.92 -0.49 -15.11
CA SER A 50 4.74 -1.25 -13.87
C SER A 50 3.50 -2.16 -13.95
N LEU A 51 2.37 -1.66 -14.47
CA LEU A 51 1.16 -2.46 -14.67
C LEU A 51 1.43 -3.70 -15.53
N LYS A 52 2.17 -3.54 -16.63
CA LYS A 52 2.60 -4.65 -17.50
C LYS A 52 3.55 -5.61 -16.78
N THR A 53 4.42 -5.08 -15.93
CA THR A 53 5.32 -5.89 -15.11
C THR A 53 4.52 -6.77 -14.15
N TRP A 54 3.52 -6.23 -13.47
CA TRP A 54 2.65 -6.99 -12.58
C TRP A 54 1.85 -8.05 -13.33
N LYS A 55 1.26 -7.72 -14.48
CA LYS A 55 0.53 -8.66 -15.33
C LYS A 55 1.41 -9.85 -15.76
N ASP A 56 2.63 -9.59 -16.20
CA ASP A 56 3.54 -10.64 -16.66
C ASP A 56 4.15 -11.44 -15.50
N TYR A 57 4.21 -10.86 -14.32
CA TYR A 57 4.69 -11.56 -13.13
C TYR A 57 3.59 -12.42 -12.51
N PHE A 58 2.39 -11.87 -12.32
CA PHE A 58 1.21 -12.55 -11.76
C PHE A 58 0.20 -12.85 -12.87
N TYR A 59 0.45 -13.87 -13.67
CA TYR A 59 -0.27 -14.09 -14.97
C TYR A 59 -1.79 -14.27 -14.87
N ARG A 60 -2.35 -14.55 -13.68
CA ARG A 60 -3.78 -14.79 -13.47
C ARG A 60 -4.46 -13.64 -12.76
N SER A 61 -3.72 -12.56 -12.54
CA SER A 61 -4.19 -11.42 -11.75
C SER A 61 -4.92 -10.39 -12.59
N LYS A 62 -5.79 -9.65 -11.93
CA LYS A 62 -6.42 -8.44 -12.46
C LYS A 62 -5.67 -7.24 -11.92
N ILE A 63 -5.28 -6.35 -12.79
CA ILE A 63 -4.52 -5.15 -12.46
C ILE A 63 -5.41 -3.93 -12.72
N LEU A 64 -5.58 -3.11 -11.69
CA LEU A 64 -6.21 -1.81 -11.78
C LEU A 64 -5.16 -0.73 -11.53
N GLY A 65 -4.95 0.15 -12.49
CA GLY A 65 -4.21 1.40 -12.30
C GLY A 65 -5.16 2.55 -12.06
N ILE A 66 -4.81 3.49 -11.21
CA ILE A 66 -5.47 4.78 -11.13
C ILE A 66 -4.46 5.91 -11.35
N ASP A 67 -4.85 6.92 -12.11
CA ASP A 67 -4.01 8.09 -12.42
C ASP A 67 -4.88 9.33 -12.63
N ILE A 68 -4.33 10.51 -12.36
CA ILE A 68 -5.01 11.77 -12.62
C ILE A 68 -4.92 12.18 -14.10
N ASN A 69 -3.92 11.66 -14.83
CA ASN A 69 -3.69 11.97 -16.23
C ASN A 69 -4.60 11.11 -17.13
N PRO A 70 -5.53 11.71 -17.90
CA PRO A 70 -6.42 10.95 -18.78
C PRO A 70 -5.70 10.15 -19.87
N ASP A 71 -4.48 10.55 -20.26
CA ASP A 71 -3.69 9.84 -21.26
C ASP A 71 -3.28 8.43 -20.79
N CYS A 72 -3.28 8.18 -19.47
CA CYS A 72 -3.00 6.86 -18.93
C CYS A 72 -4.01 5.79 -19.34
N LYS A 73 -5.21 6.19 -19.79
CA LYS A 73 -6.22 5.28 -20.31
C LYS A 73 -5.73 4.44 -21.51
N GLN A 74 -4.74 4.92 -22.27
CA GLN A 74 -4.14 4.18 -23.38
C GLN A 74 -3.43 2.90 -22.98
N TYR A 75 -3.09 2.72 -21.69
CA TYR A 75 -2.38 1.54 -21.19
C TYR A 75 -3.30 0.40 -20.77
N GLU A 76 -4.61 0.55 -20.95
CA GLU A 76 -5.55 -0.56 -20.80
C GLU A 76 -5.27 -1.67 -21.79
N GLU A 77 -5.33 -2.88 -21.31
CA GLU A 77 -5.25 -4.09 -22.13
C GLU A 77 -5.94 -5.26 -21.40
N GLU A 78 -5.84 -6.47 -21.92
CA GLU A 78 -6.38 -7.64 -21.24
C GLU A 78 -5.80 -7.78 -19.84
N ASN A 79 -6.68 -7.88 -18.82
CA ASN A 79 -6.37 -7.92 -17.38
C ASN A 79 -5.77 -6.63 -16.80
N ILE A 80 -5.63 -5.55 -17.58
CA ILE A 80 -5.25 -4.22 -17.06
C ILE A 80 -6.41 -3.25 -17.32
N ARG A 81 -6.90 -2.63 -16.27
CA ARG A 81 -7.83 -1.50 -16.30
C ARG A 81 -7.15 -0.25 -15.76
N VAL A 82 -7.55 0.89 -16.29
CA VAL A 82 -7.07 2.19 -15.79
C VAL A 82 -8.28 3.08 -15.54
N GLU A 83 -8.40 3.59 -14.32
CA GLU A 83 -9.43 4.58 -13.97
C GLU A 83 -8.79 5.95 -13.72
N ILE A 84 -9.45 6.99 -14.22
CA ILE A 84 -8.92 8.35 -14.17
C ILE A 84 -9.56 9.11 -13.02
N GLY A 85 -8.72 9.53 -12.08
CA GLY A 85 -9.12 10.28 -10.89
C GLY A 85 -7.98 10.51 -9.92
N SER A 86 -8.25 11.29 -8.89
CA SER A 86 -7.25 11.68 -7.91
C SER A 86 -7.20 10.71 -6.72
N GLN A 87 -5.98 10.33 -6.29
CA GLN A 87 -5.78 9.64 -5.02
C GLN A 87 -6.16 10.48 -3.79
N TYR A 88 -6.42 11.76 -3.96
CA TYR A 88 -6.87 12.70 -2.92
C TYR A 88 -8.37 13.04 -3.06
N ASP A 89 -9.16 12.11 -3.59
CA ASP A 89 -10.62 12.21 -3.70
C ASP A 89 -11.30 10.99 -3.05
N ALA A 90 -11.90 11.21 -1.87
CA ALA A 90 -12.58 10.16 -1.11
C ALA A 90 -13.71 9.48 -1.89
N ASN A 91 -14.48 10.25 -2.69
CA ASN A 91 -15.58 9.70 -3.46
C ASN A 91 -15.07 8.80 -4.58
N PHE A 92 -14.00 9.25 -5.28
CA PHE A 92 -13.35 8.44 -6.30
C PHE A 92 -12.82 7.15 -5.72
N LEU A 93 -12.01 7.20 -4.65
CA LEU A 93 -11.43 6.01 -4.01
C LEU A 93 -12.50 5.06 -3.44
N SER A 94 -13.58 5.59 -2.86
CA SER A 94 -14.72 4.78 -2.41
C SER A 94 -15.40 4.06 -3.57
N ASN A 95 -15.59 4.72 -4.72
CA ASN A 95 -16.18 4.10 -5.90
C ASN A 95 -15.26 3.02 -6.49
N ILE A 96 -13.95 3.29 -6.56
CA ILE A 96 -12.94 2.31 -6.97
C ILE A 96 -13.00 1.07 -6.09
N SER A 97 -13.01 1.24 -4.78
CA SER A 97 -13.04 0.13 -3.83
C SER A 97 -14.33 -0.69 -3.91
N LYS A 98 -15.47 -0.04 -4.13
CA LYS A 98 -16.78 -0.73 -4.30
C LYS A 98 -16.87 -1.50 -5.61
N MET A 99 -16.28 -0.97 -6.67
CA MET A 99 -16.38 -1.55 -8.01
C MET A 99 -15.37 -2.67 -8.24
N TYR A 100 -14.18 -2.50 -7.72
CA TYR A 100 -13.04 -3.37 -8.04
C TYR A 100 -12.46 -4.11 -6.84
N GLY A 101 -12.68 -3.66 -5.61
CA GLY A 101 -12.17 -4.30 -4.39
C GLY A 101 -12.95 -5.56 -3.96
N PRO A 102 -12.55 -6.24 -2.90
CA PRO A 102 -11.32 -5.98 -2.13
C PRO A 102 -10.04 -6.41 -2.87
N PHE A 103 -8.90 -5.85 -2.46
CA PHE A 103 -7.61 -6.04 -3.11
C PHE A 103 -6.69 -6.97 -2.31
N ASP A 104 -5.91 -7.78 -3.01
CA ASP A 104 -4.83 -8.58 -2.42
C ASP A 104 -3.57 -7.72 -2.23
N LEU A 105 -3.31 -6.80 -3.15
CA LEU A 105 -2.17 -5.91 -3.14
C LEU A 105 -2.60 -4.51 -3.57
N ILE A 106 -2.26 -3.50 -2.77
CA ILE A 106 -2.35 -2.08 -3.14
C ILE A 106 -0.95 -1.50 -3.14
N ILE A 107 -0.60 -0.76 -4.18
CA ILE A 107 0.68 -0.07 -4.34
C ILE A 107 0.39 1.42 -4.50
N ASP A 108 0.88 2.24 -3.59
CA ASP A 108 0.85 3.70 -3.69
C ASP A 108 2.20 4.19 -4.22
N ASP A 109 2.20 4.49 -5.52
CA ASP A 109 3.30 5.05 -6.30
C ASP A 109 2.80 6.30 -7.08
N GLY A 110 1.96 7.08 -6.43
CA GLY A 110 1.22 8.17 -7.03
C GLY A 110 1.96 9.51 -7.01
N SER A 111 1.35 10.49 -6.35
CA SER A 111 1.88 11.87 -6.30
C SER A 111 3.05 12.06 -5.35
N HIS A 112 3.28 11.16 -4.44
CA HIS A 112 4.26 11.21 -3.34
C HIS A 112 4.09 12.39 -2.36
N MET A 113 3.05 13.22 -2.51
CA MET A 113 2.70 14.24 -1.55
C MET A 113 2.31 13.59 -0.21
N ASN A 114 2.91 14.02 0.89
CA ASN A 114 2.69 13.39 2.19
C ASN A 114 1.21 13.33 2.59
N SER A 115 0.47 14.41 2.37
CA SER A 115 -0.97 14.46 2.61
C SER A 115 -1.76 13.45 1.76
N HIS A 116 -1.37 13.27 0.49
CA HIS A 116 -2.04 12.35 -0.42
C HIS A 116 -1.75 10.88 -0.05
N VAL A 117 -0.51 10.55 0.29
CA VAL A 117 -0.11 9.21 0.73
C VAL A 117 -0.86 8.80 2.00
N ASN A 118 -0.92 9.70 2.98
CA ASN A 118 -1.69 9.45 4.21
C ASN A 118 -3.17 9.24 3.90
N PHE A 119 -3.74 10.10 3.06
CA PHE A 119 -5.15 10.05 2.70
C PHE A 119 -5.51 8.78 1.93
N SER A 120 -4.72 8.39 0.93
CA SER A 120 -4.98 7.16 0.17
C SER A 120 -4.87 5.92 1.06
N PHE A 121 -3.90 5.87 1.98
CA PHE A 121 -3.80 4.80 2.96
C PHE A 121 -5.05 4.71 3.85
N GLU A 122 -5.52 5.82 4.41
CA GLU A 122 -6.72 5.86 5.24
C GLU A 122 -7.97 5.41 4.48
N CYS A 123 -8.11 5.82 3.22
CA CYS A 123 -9.26 5.45 2.40
C CYS A 123 -9.25 4.00 1.92
N LEU A 124 -8.07 3.43 1.68
CA LEU A 124 -7.95 2.17 0.94
C LEU A 124 -7.53 0.97 1.80
N PHE A 125 -6.88 1.16 2.95
CA PHE A 125 -6.37 0.04 3.74
C PHE A 125 -7.49 -0.90 4.21
N ASP A 126 -8.68 -0.39 4.51
CA ASP A 126 -9.83 -1.22 4.88
C ASP A 126 -10.27 -2.14 3.74
N HIS A 127 -9.96 -1.80 2.51
CA HIS A 127 -10.26 -2.57 1.30
C HIS A 127 -9.14 -3.54 0.88
N VAL A 128 -8.05 -3.62 1.63
CA VAL A 128 -7.08 -4.71 1.54
C VAL A 128 -7.67 -5.95 2.20
N LYS A 129 -7.55 -7.12 1.57
CA LYS A 129 -8.01 -8.39 2.15
C LYS A 129 -7.18 -8.77 3.38
N SER A 130 -7.72 -9.62 4.26
CA SER A 130 -6.94 -10.26 5.32
C SER A 130 -5.77 -11.04 4.71
N GLY A 131 -4.55 -10.85 5.23
CA GLY A 131 -3.31 -11.38 4.65
C GLY A 131 -2.81 -10.61 3.42
N GLY A 132 -3.55 -9.62 2.95
CA GLY A 132 -3.15 -8.77 1.84
C GLY A 132 -2.15 -7.69 2.25
N ILE A 133 -1.66 -6.97 1.26
CA ILE A 133 -0.53 -6.05 1.40
C ILE A 133 -0.88 -4.66 0.89
N TYR A 134 -0.50 -3.63 1.65
CA TYR A 134 -0.42 -2.24 1.20
C TYR A 134 1.04 -1.81 1.12
N VAL A 135 1.44 -1.24 0.00
CA VAL A 135 2.81 -0.77 -0.22
C VAL A 135 2.80 0.72 -0.49
N VAL A 136 3.80 1.43 0.05
CA VAL A 136 4.10 2.83 -0.29
C VAL A 136 5.49 2.87 -0.87
N GLU A 137 5.62 3.36 -2.10
CA GLU A 137 6.89 3.57 -2.77
C GLU A 137 7.42 5.00 -2.57
N ASP A 138 8.65 5.22 -2.93
CA ASP A 138 9.36 6.51 -2.91
C ASP A 138 9.26 7.29 -1.58
N CYS A 139 9.30 6.54 -0.46
CA CYS A 139 9.21 7.10 0.89
C CYS A 139 10.29 8.15 1.21
N GLY A 140 11.33 8.27 0.38
CA GLY A 140 12.33 9.34 0.48
C GLY A 140 11.76 10.74 0.32
N THR A 141 10.69 10.89 -0.44
CA THR A 141 9.97 12.16 -0.66
C THR A 141 9.38 12.73 0.63
N ALA A 142 9.12 11.87 1.63
CA ALA A 142 8.63 12.30 2.95
C ALA A 142 9.58 13.26 3.69
N TYR A 143 10.83 13.38 3.24
CA TYR A 143 11.82 14.30 3.80
C TYR A 143 11.98 15.58 2.97
N TRP A 144 11.36 15.69 1.78
CA TRP A 144 11.58 16.79 0.86
C TRP A 144 10.47 17.83 0.96
N PRO A 145 10.84 19.13 1.11
CA PRO A 145 9.85 20.20 1.26
C PRO A 145 8.84 20.31 0.11
N GLU A 146 9.26 19.96 -1.13
CA GLU A 146 8.43 19.98 -2.33
C GLU A 146 7.25 19.01 -2.24
N TYR A 147 7.38 17.97 -1.41
CA TYR A 147 6.36 16.96 -1.14
C TYR A 147 5.73 17.11 0.25
N GLU A 148 5.72 18.34 0.79
CA GLU A 148 5.26 18.66 2.16
C GLU A 148 6.13 18.00 3.25
N GLY A 149 7.32 17.50 2.88
CA GLY A 149 8.19 16.71 3.72
C GLY A 149 9.08 17.51 4.67
N GLY A 150 9.84 16.77 5.47
CA GLY A 150 10.85 17.29 6.40
C GLY A 150 11.31 16.25 7.41
N TYR A 151 12.55 16.38 7.87
CA TYR A 151 13.07 15.47 8.88
C TYR A 151 12.37 15.66 10.23
N LEU A 152 11.78 14.57 10.77
CA LEU A 152 10.97 14.57 11.99
C LEU A 152 9.79 15.56 11.96
N LYS A 153 9.37 15.97 10.77
CA LYS A 153 8.21 16.86 10.61
C LYS A 153 6.93 16.08 10.87
N PRO A 154 6.07 16.54 11.80
CA PRO A 154 4.77 15.92 12.04
C PRO A 154 3.94 15.86 10.73
N ASP A 155 3.02 14.93 10.66
CA ASP A 155 2.07 14.73 9.56
C ASP A 155 2.70 14.28 8.23
N THR A 156 4.02 14.04 8.18
CA THR A 156 4.62 13.35 7.02
C THR A 156 4.18 11.89 7.00
N SER A 157 4.15 11.29 5.81
CA SER A 157 3.78 9.88 5.66
C SER A 157 4.67 8.95 6.49
N ILE A 158 5.99 9.24 6.54
CA ILE A 158 6.92 8.43 7.34
C ILE A 158 6.64 8.53 8.85
N GLU A 159 6.29 9.71 9.39
CA GLU A 159 5.95 9.85 10.80
C GLU A 159 4.61 9.18 11.13
N ASN A 160 3.62 9.27 10.23
CA ASN A 160 2.35 8.58 10.38
C ASN A 160 2.53 7.06 10.38
N PHE A 161 3.29 6.49 9.43
CA PHE A 161 3.54 5.05 9.42
C PHE A 161 4.38 4.58 10.62
N LYS A 162 5.29 5.40 11.14
CA LYS A 162 6.01 5.11 12.39
C LYS A 162 5.07 5.03 13.59
N SER A 163 4.03 5.86 13.66
CA SER A 163 3.06 5.82 14.75
C SER A 163 2.26 4.52 14.81
N LEU A 164 2.09 3.84 13.67
CA LEU A 164 1.38 2.56 13.58
C LEU A 164 2.14 1.37 14.22
N VAL A 165 3.38 1.57 14.69
CA VAL A 165 4.12 0.53 15.44
C VAL A 165 3.37 0.13 16.72
N ASP A 166 2.70 1.08 17.37
CA ASP A 166 1.87 0.81 18.54
C ASP A 166 0.64 -0.03 18.18
N ASP A 167 0.08 0.16 16.99
CA ASP A 167 -1.05 -0.60 16.48
C ASP A 167 -0.69 -2.06 16.20
N VAL A 168 0.50 -2.32 15.67
CA VAL A 168 1.04 -3.68 15.53
C VAL A 168 1.16 -4.36 16.89
N ASN A 169 1.54 -3.60 17.92
CA ASN A 169 1.80 -4.09 19.28
C ASN A 169 0.63 -3.88 20.24
N PHE A 170 -0.57 -3.61 19.75
CA PHE A 170 -1.74 -3.25 20.57
C PHE A 170 -2.05 -4.24 21.70
N ARG A 171 -1.68 -5.53 21.56
CA ARG A 171 -1.82 -6.52 22.64
C ARG A 171 -1.02 -6.17 23.88
N GLY A 172 0.16 -5.55 23.72
CA GLY A 172 0.95 -5.02 24.83
C GLY A 172 0.21 -3.90 25.56
N LEU A 173 -0.41 -3.00 24.80
CA LEU A 173 -1.25 -1.93 25.34
C LEU A 173 -2.47 -2.47 26.09
N MET A 174 -3.18 -3.43 25.51
CA MET A 174 -4.35 -4.09 26.13
C MET A 174 -4.01 -4.70 27.50
N ASN A 175 -2.85 -5.31 27.62
CA ASN A 175 -2.44 -6.03 28.83
C ASN A 175 -1.66 -5.14 29.84
N TYR A 176 -1.39 -3.88 29.52
CA TYR A 176 -0.59 -3.00 30.38
C TYR A 176 -1.14 -2.87 31.80
N ASN A 177 -2.46 -2.78 31.95
CA ASN A 177 -3.13 -2.65 33.25
C ASN A 177 -3.76 -3.97 33.75
N LYS A 178 -3.72 -5.05 32.99
CA LYS A 178 -4.31 -6.36 33.31
C LYS A 178 -3.40 -7.50 32.88
N PRO A 179 -2.22 -7.69 33.51
CA PRO A 179 -1.15 -8.56 33.01
C PRO A 179 -1.49 -10.05 32.89
N ASN A 180 -2.62 -10.51 33.41
CA ASN A 180 -3.02 -11.93 33.41
C ASN A 180 -4.33 -12.20 32.65
N VAL A 181 -4.85 -11.28 31.89
CA VAL A 181 -6.13 -11.45 31.19
C VAL A 181 -5.87 -11.65 29.71
N HIS A 182 -6.20 -12.83 29.19
CA HIS A 182 -6.36 -13.05 27.75
C HIS A 182 -7.68 -12.41 27.28
N ALA A 183 -7.73 -11.08 27.31
CA ALA A 183 -8.86 -10.36 26.74
C ALA A 183 -8.91 -10.64 25.22
N ARG A 184 -10.08 -10.99 24.72
CA ARG A 184 -10.28 -11.01 23.28
C ARG A 184 -10.23 -9.58 22.77
N ARG A 185 -9.68 -9.42 21.58
CA ARG A 185 -9.54 -8.13 20.88
C ARG A 185 -10.85 -7.33 20.85
N GLU A 186 -11.94 -8.03 20.52
CA GLU A 186 -13.27 -7.44 20.40
C GLU A 186 -13.76 -6.86 21.73
N ASP A 187 -13.55 -7.59 22.81
CA ASP A 187 -13.99 -7.16 24.16
C ASP A 187 -13.23 -5.89 24.59
N TRP A 188 -11.93 -5.83 24.33
CA TRP A 188 -11.12 -4.68 24.65
C TRP A 188 -11.50 -3.43 23.83
N LEU A 189 -11.83 -3.62 22.53
CA LEU A 189 -12.28 -2.53 21.65
C LEU A 189 -13.60 -1.93 22.11
N ILE A 190 -14.54 -2.76 22.54
CA ILE A 190 -15.83 -2.30 23.07
C ILE A 190 -15.61 -1.45 24.32
N GLU A 191 -14.75 -1.93 25.25
CA GLU A 191 -14.45 -1.22 26.49
C GLU A 191 -13.69 0.10 26.30
N ASN A 192 -12.90 0.23 25.21
CA ASN A 192 -12.00 1.36 24.96
C ASN A 192 -12.33 2.15 23.68
N SER A 193 -13.51 1.96 23.12
CA SER A 193 -13.94 2.55 21.84
C SER A 193 -13.77 4.07 21.76
N HIS A 194 -13.85 4.79 22.88
CA HIS A 194 -13.66 6.24 22.95
C HIS A 194 -12.20 6.69 22.96
N ASN A 195 -11.24 5.75 23.20
CA ASN A 195 -9.79 6.03 23.20
C ASN A 195 -9.09 5.47 21.96
N VAL A 196 -9.77 4.69 21.11
CA VAL A 196 -9.18 3.84 20.06
C VAL A 196 -9.66 4.23 18.65
N SER A 197 -10.32 5.38 18.52
CA SER A 197 -10.88 5.82 17.22
C SER A 197 -9.84 5.97 16.09
N MET A 198 -8.55 5.84 16.39
CA MET A 198 -7.43 5.99 15.46
C MET A 198 -6.53 4.74 15.39
N CYS A 199 -6.83 3.66 16.13
CA CYS A 199 -5.96 2.50 16.20
C CYS A 199 -6.27 1.48 15.10
N ARG A 200 -5.30 1.22 14.22
CA ARG A 200 -5.41 0.19 13.17
C ARG A 200 -4.95 -1.18 13.67
N ILE A 201 -5.78 -1.76 14.51
CA ILE A 201 -5.54 -3.07 15.12
C ILE A 201 -5.57 -4.24 14.12
N ASP A 202 -5.90 -3.98 12.88
CA ASP A 202 -5.91 -4.93 11.75
C ASP A 202 -4.55 -4.98 11.02
N ILE A 203 -3.53 -4.27 11.50
CA ILE A 203 -2.17 -4.39 10.97
C ILE A 203 -1.46 -5.59 11.61
N GLU A 204 -0.94 -6.49 10.78
CA GLU A 204 -0.13 -7.63 11.22
C GLU A 204 1.35 -7.26 11.33
N SER A 205 1.88 -6.54 10.34
CA SER A 205 3.28 -6.13 10.32
C SER A 205 3.51 -4.87 9.47
N ILE A 206 4.56 -4.13 9.80
CA ILE A 206 5.06 -3.02 8.99
C ILE A 206 6.56 -3.22 8.77
N ASN A 207 6.99 -3.21 7.52
CA ASN A 207 8.38 -3.34 7.12
C ASN A 207 8.84 -2.02 6.50
N PHE A 208 9.72 -1.30 7.20
CA PHE A 208 10.38 -0.11 6.67
C PHE A 208 11.67 -0.52 5.97
N LEU A 209 11.74 -0.27 4.67
CA LEU A 209 12.89 -0.57 3.82
C LEU A 209 13.36 0.72 3.15
N ASN A 210 14.55 0.70 2.55
CA ASN A 210 15.03 1.87 1.82
C ASN A 210 14.10 2.21 0.64
N GLY A 211 13.42 3.35 0.74
CA GLY A 211 12.51 3.88 -0.28
C GLY A 211 11.11 3.25 -0.33
N ILE A 212 10.81 2.24 0.48
CA ILE A 212 9.53 1.53 0.41
C ILE A 212 9.07 1.06 1.80
N ILE A 213 7.77 1.17 2.07
CA ILE A 213 7.11 0.62 3.25
C ILE A 213 6.13 -0.47 2.80
N ILE A 214 6.16 -1.62 3.47
CA ILE A 214 5.29 -2.77 3.19
C ILE A 214 4.49 -3.10 4.44
N ILE A 215 3.16 -3.02 4.35
CA ILE A 215 2.21 -3.19 5.44
C ILE A 215 1.35 -4.40 5.16
N THR A 216 1.34 -5.37 6.08
CA THR A 216 0.50 -6.56 5.99
C THR A 216 -0.76 -6.36 6.83
N LYS A 217 -1.92 -6.63 6.24
CA LYS A 217 -3.20 -6.66 6.95
C LYS A 217 -3.40 -8.01 7.63
N ARG A 218 -3.93 -8.00 8.86
CA ARG A 218 -4.23 -9.19 9.66
C ARG A 218 -5.43 -9.96 9.14
#